data_80dae5bffd8a7257b4e87ea27f120d5d
#
_entry.id   80dae5bffd8a7257b4e87ea27f120d5d
#
_cell.length_a   1.000
_cell.length_b   1.000
_cell.length_c   1.000
_cell.angle_alpha   90.00
_cell.angle_beta   90.00
_cell.angle_gamma   90.00
#
_symmetry.space_group_name_H-M   'P 1'
#
loop_
_entity.id
_entity.type
_entity.pdbx_description
1 polymer ?
#
loop_
_entity_poly.entity_id
_entity_poly.type
_entity_poly.pdbx_seq_one_letter_code
_entity_poly.pdbx_strand_id
1 'polypeptide(L)'
;MAKGLLVCLFIGLVAADTDAPFNILGQTGYSGEITVNITTKSSLFYWLFQSLTGDIETDTRPLLIWLPGGSGGSISVDLLAERISPLYIDELGNPHFNNMTWALRMHIMGVDFPYGVGYSSPTFWSDWIVDIPTGAQVFITFLNKLQMKYPAWFKREIYIGGQDLAGLFIPAIASLIHKNNGNLTPGQLGYLNLKGLILGDTWVNALQIVNTYDTFAYNQGLANLEQRNVMTTYENYVLGNATSNPHLAFVALQNLLAYVDTIAGPLNFINYRLYNDDNIGNLAAFLNNPVYKLELNVPRAVTWSQVTQSVSTNLTTLYFISQAAVLSTVLNNYKVMIFSSQDNFLINPIAVQQEISNLNWEGISDFESARRSAYTVSGNIVGYVQASSNLTFVQILNTGLIVGLTQALNPRDMIYRFVFNQGWN
;
A
#
# COMPACT_ATOMS: atom_id res chain seq x y z
N MET A 1 -30.09 -13.23 -59.69
CA MET A 1 -30.06 -12.23 -58.60
C MET A 1 -29.34 -12.84 -57.43
N ALA A 2 -28.04 -12.57 -57.32
CA ALA A 2 -27.20 -13.07 -56.24
C ALA A 2 -27.25 -12.06 -55.08
N LYS A 3 -27.75 -12.46 -53.91
CA LYS A 3 -27.70 -11.67 -52.68
C LYS A 3 -26.33 -11.87 -52.05
N GLY A 4 -25.49 -10.85 -52.19
CA GLY A 4 -24.23 -10.79 -51.47
C GLY A 4 -24.48 -10.56 -49.97
N LEU A 5 -24.06 -11.50 -49.13
CA LEU A 5 -24.06 -11.40 -47.68
C LEU A 5 -22.84 -10.57 -47.28
N LEU A 6 -23.06 -9.31 -46.87
CA LEU A 6 -22.00 -8.44 -46.30
C LEU A 6 -21.77 -8.90 -44.87
N VAL A 7 -20.71 -9.68 -44.66
CA VAL A 7 -20.21 -10.00 -43.29
C VAL A 7 -19.40 -8.82 -42.81
N CYS A 8 -19.99 -7.97 -42.00
CA CYS A 8 -19.26 -6.97 -41.25
C CYS A 8 -18.45 -7.68 -40.16
N LEU A 9 -17.16 -7.89 -40.40
CA LEU A 9 -16.19 -8.22 -39.33
C LEU A 9 -16.10 -6.99 -38.43
N PHE A 10 -16.78 -7.01 -37.31
CA PHE A 10 -16.43 -6.18 -36.17
C PHE A 10 -15.08 -6.70 -35.58
N ILE A 11 -13.97 -6.20 -36.07
CA ILE A 11 -12.70 -6.27 -35.37
C ILE A 11 -12.88 -5.32 -34.17
N GLY A 12 -13.34 -5.86 -33.05
CA GLY A 12 -13.29 -5.14 -31.79
C GLY A 12 -11.80 -4.82 -31.55
N LEU A 13 -11.44 -3.54 -31.62
CA LEU A 13 -10.15 -3.05 -31.11
C LEU A 13 -10.10 -3.47 -29.64
N VAL A 14 -9.38 -4.54 -29.35
CA VAL A 14 -8.94 -4.85 -28.00
C VAL A 14 -8.05 -3.67 -27.64
N ALA A 15 -8.38 -2.91 -26.60
CA ALA A 15 -7.46 -1.90 -26.08
C ALA A 15 -6.16 -2.64 -25.78
N ALA A 16 -5.09 -2.29 -26.48
CA ALA A 16 -3.78 -2.89 -26.25
C ALA A 16 -3.25 -2.33 -24.93
N ASP A 17 -2.63 -3.20 -24.14
CA ASP A 17 -1.84 -2.75 -22.99
C ASP A 17 -0.79 -1.74 -23.48
N THR A 18 -0.62 -0.65 -22.75
CA THR A 18 0.27 0.45 -23.14
C THR A 18 1.65 0.35 -22.54
N ASP A 19 1.90 -0.69 -21.71
CA ASP A 19 3.13 -0.83 -20.95
C ASP A 19 4.34 -1.16 -21.85
N ALA A 20 5.44 -0.49 -21.54
CA ALA A 20 6.72 -0.64 -22.22
C ALA A 20 7.89 -0.29 -21.25
N PRO A 21 9.14 -0.56 -21.65
CA PRO A 21 10.31 -0.08 -20.91
C PRO A 21 10.33 1.45 -20.80
N PHE A 22 10.83 1.95 -19.66
CA PHE A 22 11.14 3.37 -19.45
C PHE A 22 12.60 3.57 -19.09
N ASN A 23 13.09 4.81 -19.26
CA ASN A 23 14.40 5.25 -18.78
C ASN A 23 14.32 6.71 -18.29
N ILE A 24 14.41 6.89 -16.98
CA ILE A 24 14.46 8.22 -16.36
C ILE A 24 15.76 8.34 -15.57
N LEU A 25 16.65 9.24 -15.95
CA LEU A 25 17.97 9.44 -15.34
C LEU A 25 18.83 8.15 -15.27
N GLY A 26 18.72 7.28 -16.26
CA GLY A 26 19.41 5.99 -16.27
C GLY A 26 18.75 4.91 -15.39
N GLN A 27 17.67 5.23 -14.70
CA GLN A 27 16.87 4.25 -13.98
C GLN A 27 15.89 3.60 -14.95
N THR A 28 15.95 2.26 -15.03
CA THR A 28 15.20 1.48 -16.02
C THR A 28 14.18 0.58 -15.37
N GLY A 29 13.16 0.23 -16.12
CA GLY A 29 12.12 -0.70 -15.72
C GLY A 29 11.01 -0.72 -16.75
N TYR A 30 9.80 -1.01 -16.29
CA TYR A 30 8.60 -1.07 -17.12
C TYR A 30 7.47 -0.28 -16.47
N SER A 31 6.68 0.40 -17.26
CA SER A 31 5.50 1.10 -16.75
C SER A 31 4.41 1.17 -17.81
N GLY A 32 3.18 1.39 -17.38
CA GLY A 32 2.01 1.54 -18.23
C GLY A 32 0.78 0.85 -17.68
N GLU A 33 -0.25 0.76 -18.49
CA GLU A 33 -1.53 0.20 -18.10
C GLU A 33 -1.72 -1.22 -18.62
N ILE A 34 -2.25 -2.08 -17.75
CA ILE A 34 -2.73 -3.43 -18.10
C ILE A 34 -4.26 -3.43 -18.03
N THR A 35 -4.92 -3.74 -19.12
CA THR A 35 -6.37 -3.85 -19.17
C THR A 35 -6.84 -5.06 -18.38
N VAL A 36 -7.52 -4.85 -17.26
CA VAL A 36 -8.02 -5.94 -16.40
C VAL A 36 -9.42 -6.39 -16.82
N ASN A 37 -10.34 -5.45 -17.04
CA ASN A 37 -11.65 -5.75 -17.55
C ASN A 37 -11.70 -5.56 -19.08
N ILE A 38 -11.72 -6.65 -19.83
CA ILE A 38 -11.71 -6.61 -21.30
C ILE A 38 -13.00 -6.05 -21.91
N THR A 39 -14.12 -6.14 -21.17
CA THR A 39 -15.43 -5.65 -21.65
C THR A 39 -15.50 -4.13 -21.53
N THR A 40 -15.16 -3.61 -20.38
CA THR A 40 -15.25 -2.18 -20.06
C THR A 40 -13.95 -1.41 -20.38
N LYS A 41 -12.84 -2.12 -20.61
CA LYS A 41 -11.50 -1.57 -20.85
C LYS A 41 -10.88 -0.91 -19.62
N SER A 42 -11.40 -1.19 -18.43
CA SER A 42 -10.78 -0.68 -17.20
C SER A 42 -9.42 -1.31 -16.97
N SER A 43 -8.44 -0.49 -16.61
CA SER A 43 -7.02 -0.84 -16.52
C SER A 43 -6.42 -0.43 -15.17
N LEU A 44 -5.37 -1.13 -14.78
CA LEU A 44 -4.49 -0.74 -13.68
C LEU A 44 -3.14 -0.33 -14.24
N PHE A 45 -2.66 0.82 -13.78
CA PHE A 45 -1.31 1.30 -14.06
C PHE A 45 -0.33 0.69 -13.06
N TYR A 46 0.85 0.31 -13.54
CA TYR A 46 1.96 -0.11 -12.70
C TYR A 46 3.26 0.60 -13.09
N TRP A 47 4.16 0.68 -12.13
CA TRP A 47 5.50 1.20 -12.30
C TRP A 47 6.50 0.23 -11.66
N LEU A 48 7.24 -0.50 -12.49
CA LEU A 48 8.23 -1.47 -12.06
C LEU A 48 9.63 -0.89 -12.24
N PHE A 49 10.37 -0.75 -11.15
CA PHE A 49 11.80 -0.47 -11.16
C PHE A 49 12.60 -1.76 -11.03
N GLN A 50 13.53 -1.96 -11.93
CA GLN A 50 14.48 -3.05 -11.80
C GLN A 50 15.45 -2.81 -10.65
N SER A 51 16.00 -3.90 -10.09
CA SER A 51 17.09 -3.77 -9.12
C SER A 51 18.27 -3.05 -9.75
N LEU A 52 18.89 -2.12 -8.99
CA LEU A 52 20.08 -1.38 -9.47
C LEU A 52 21.27 -2.28 -9.84
N THR A 53 21.24 -3.53 -9.40
CA THR A 53 22.32 -4.52 -9.61
C THR A 53 21.83 -5.75 -10.33
N GLY A 54 20.68 -5.73 -11.00
CA GLY A 54 20.11 -6.88 -11.65
C GLY A 54 19.10 -6.54 -12.74
N ASP A 55 18.73 -7.57 -13.50
CA ASP A 55 17.79 -7.52 -14.60
C ASP A 55 16.63 -8.48 -14.32
N ILE A 56 15.41 -7.96 -14.31
CA ILE A 56 14.20 -8.72 -13.97
C ILE A 56 13.92 -9.88 -14.95
N GLU A 57 14.43 -9.81 -16.18
CA GLU A 57 14.26 -10.88 -17.16
C GLU A 57 15.17 -12.07 -16.88
N THR A 58 16.33 -11.87 -16.25
CA THR A 58 17.39 -12.87 -16.20
C THR A 58 17.80 -13.30 -14.81
N ASP A 59 17.57 -12.49 -13.77
CA ASP A 59 17.97 -12.80 -12.40
C ASP A 59 16.83 -13.44 -11.57
N THR A 60 17.12 -13.73 -10.31
CA THR A 60 16.18 -14.36 -9.36
C THR A 60 15.92 -13.51 -8.12
N ARG A 61 16.31 -12.23 -8.15
CA ARG A 61 16.04 -11.32 -7.02
C ARG A 61 14.55 -11.24 -6.71
N PRO A 62 14.16 -11.09 -5.44
CA PRO A 62 12.76 -10.96 -5.07
C PRO A 62 12.08 -9.79 -5.78
N LEU A 63 10.79 -9.94 -6.04
CA LEU A 63 9.89 -8.87 -6.46
C LEU A 63 9.04 -8.43 -5.28
N LEU A 64 9.18 -7.17 -4.87
CA LEU A 64 8.26 -6.51 -3.94
C LEU A 64 7.20 -5.77 -4.74
N ILE A 65 5.94 -6.14 -4.54
CA ILE A 65 4.78 -5.44 -5.10
C ILE A 65 4.21 -4.56 -3.99
N TRP A 66 4.10 -3.25 -4.25
CA TRP A 66 3.66 -2.26 -3.26
C TRP A 66 2.33 -1.64 -3.69
N LEU A 67 1.37 -1.62 -2.77
CA LEU A 67 0.06 -1.02 -2.95
C LEU A 67 -0.01 0.31 -2.20
N PRO A 68 -0.70 1.31 -2.77
CA PRO A 68 -0.77 2.63 -2.17
C PRO A 68 -1.57 2.65 -0.87
N GLY A 69 -1.18 3.55 -0.01
CA GLY A 69 -1.94 3.97 1.13
C GLY A 69 -2.98 5.03 0.79
N GLY A 70 -3.65 5.51 1.83
CA GLY A 70 -4.65 6.57 1.73
C GLY A 70 -5.93 6.16 1.01
N SER A 71 -6.92 7.03 1.12
CA SER A 71 -8.19 6.87 0.44
C SER A 71 -8.09 7.47 -0.96
N GLY A 72 -7.82 6.65 -1.96
CA GLY A 72 -7.63 7.10 -3.34
C GLY A 72 -6.25 7.71 -3.62
N GLY A 73 -5.25 7.43 -2.77
CA GLY A 73 -3.86 7.86 -2.97
C GLY A 73 -3.15 7.09 -4.07
N SER A 74 -2.32 7.78 -4.86
CA SER A 74 -1.51 7.15 -5.92
C SER A 74 -0.25 6.51 -5.37
N ILE A 75 0.12 5.34 -5.91
CA ILE A 75 1.38 4.64 -5.62
C ILE A 75 2.63 5.48 -5.89
N SER A 76 2.52 6.47 -6.76
CA SER A 76 3.63 7.38 -7.06
C SER A 76 4.08 8.17 -5.82
N VAL A 77 3.20 8.41 -4.84
CA VAL A 77 3.57 9.04 -3.56
C VAL A 77 4.51 8.12 -2.79
N ASP A 78 4.11 6.86 -2.60
CA ASP A 78 4.94 5.87 -1.88
C ASP A 78 6.28 5.66 -2.60
N LEU A 79 6.26 5.46 -3.91
CA LEU A 79 7.48 5.22 -4.68
C LEU A 79 8.48 6.38 -4.63
N LEU A 80 8.01 7.61 -4.73
CA LEU A 80 8.85 8.80 -4.92
C LEU A 80 9.13 9.55 -3.60
N ALA A 81 8.10 9.79 -2.78
CA ALA A 81 8.26 10.52 -1.53
C ALA A 81 8.83 9.66 -0.40
N GLU A 82 8.42 8.37 -0.29
CA GLU A 82 8.97 7.45 0.70
C GLU A 82 10.33 6.87 0.32
N ARG A 83 10.91 7.29 -0.79
CA ARG A 83 12.23 6.84 -1.23
C ARG A 83 12.30 5.34 -1.53
N ILE A 84 11.17 4.70 -1.82
CA ILE A 84 11.10 3.27 -2.18
C ILE A 84 11.81 3.05 -3.52
N SER A 85 11.49 3.86 -4.53
CA SER A 85 12.07 3.78 -5.87
C SER A 85 13.46 4.39 -5.96
N PRO A 86 14.20 4.14 -7.07
CA PRO A 86 15.49 4.79 -7.35
C PRO A 86 15.39 6.29 -7.70
N LEU A 87 14.20 6.86 -7.66
CA LEU A 87 13.94 8.26 -7.96
C LEU A 87 13.29 8.97 -6.79
N TYR A 88 13.53 10.26 -6.67
CA TYR A 88 12.72 11.19 -5.90
C TYR A 88 12.56 12.51 -6.64
N ILE A 89 11.59 13.30 -6.24
CA ILE A 89 11.25 14.56 -6.91
C ILE A 89 11.51 15.72 -5.97
N ASP A 90 12.14 16.78 -6.47
CA ASP A 90 12.35 17.99 -5.71
C ASP A 90 11.11 18.92 -5.72
N GLU A 91 11.20 20.07 -5.02
CA GLU A 91 10.14 21.07 -4.94
C GLU A 91 9.82 21.73 -6.28
N LEU A 92 10.74 21.69 -7.24
CA LEU A 92 10.56 22.21 -8.60
C LEU A 92 9.97 21.19 -9.57
N GLY A 93 9.81 19.92 -9.14
CA GLY A 93 9.31 18.84 -9.97
C GLY A 93 10.40 18.13 -10.79
N ASN A 94 11.67 18.31 -10.45
CA ASN A 94 12.77 17.63 -11.14
C ASN A 94 13.04 16.26 -10.49
N PRO A 95 13.25 15.20 -11.29
CA PRO A 95 13.65 13.90 -10.77
C PRO A 95 15.14 13.89 -10.40
N HIS A 96 15.45 13.21 -9.32
CA HIS A 96 16.80 12.96 -8.82
C HIS A 96 17.01 11.50 -8.50
N PHE A 97 18.26 11.02 -8.57
CA PHE A 97 18.62 9.67 -8.16
C PHE A 97 18.55 9.51 -6.65
N ASN A 98 17.89 8.45 -6.21
CA ASN A 98 17.77 8.05 -4.82
C ASN A 98 18.72 6.87 -4.51
N ASN A 99 19.83 7.12 -3.83
CA ASN A 99 20.78 6.09 -3.41
C ASN A 99 20.32 5.28 -2.18
N MET A 100 19.23 5.69 -1.53
CA MET A 100 18.63 4.99 -0.38
C MET A 100 17.46 4.09 -0.78
N THR A 101 17.23 3.92 -2.07
CA THR A 101 16.15 3.08 -2.61
C THR A 101 16.16 1.65 -2.08
N TRP A 102 14.97 1.06 -1.99
CA TRP A 102 14.83 -0.38 -1.71
C TRP A 102 15.18 -1.25 -2.93
N ALA A 103 15.22 -0.66 -4.14
CA ALA A 103 15.56 -1.36 -5.37
C ALA A 103 17.05 -1.74 -5.51
N LEU A 104 17.88 -1.56 -4.49
CA LEU A 104 19.30 -1.96 -4.56
C LEU A 104 19.45 -3.50 -4.67
N ARG A 105 18.61 -4.28 -3.99
CA ARG A 105 18.73 -5.74 -3.89
C ARG A 105 17.49 -6.52 -4.33
N MET A 106 16.41 -5.85 -4.71
CA MET A 106 15.15 -6.46 -5.16
C MET A 106 14.53 -5.60 -6.25
N HIS A 107 13.62 -6.16 -7.02
CA HIS A 107 12.79 -5.39 -7.95
C HIS A 107 11.59 -4.83 -7.20
N ILE A 108 11.14 -3.63 -7.57
CA ILE A 108 10.03 -2.93 -6.92
C ILE A 108 8.95 -2.66 -7.97
N MET A 109 7.73 -3.12 -7.73
CA MET A 109 6.57 -2.81 -8.55
C MET A 109 5.55 -2.06 -7.71
N GLY A 110 5.27 -0.82 -8.03
CA GLY A 110 4.11 -0.11 -7.49
C GLY A 110 2.93 -0.22 -8.42
N VAL A 111 1.73 -0.33 -7.88
CA VAL A 111 0.49 -0.43 -8.66
C VAL A 111 -0.51 0.61 -8.18
N ASP A 112 -0.98 1.50 -9.06
CA ASP A 112 -2.10 2.39 -8.76
C ASP A 112 -3.37 1.54 -8.61
N PHE A 113 -3.78 1.31 -7.36
CA PHE A 113 -4.90 0.45 -7.00
C PHE A 113 -5.74 1.09 -5.89
N PRO A 114 -7.07 1.04 -5.96
CA PRO A 114 -7.93 0.44 -6.97
C PRO A 114 -8.07 1.28 -8.26
N TYR A 115 -9.01 0.91 -9.15
CA TYR A 115 -9.35 1.72 -10.33
C TYR A 115 -9.66 3.17 -9.96
N GLY A 116 -9.22 4.11 -10.79
CA GLY A 116 -9.41 5.55 -10.59
C GLY A 116 -8.32 6.23 -9.78
N VAL A 117 -7.38 5.48 -9.23
CA VAL A 117 -6.22 6.02 -8.48
C VAL A 117 -5.10 6.34 -9.47
N GLY A 118 -4.45 7.50 -9.29
CA GLY A 118 -3.28 7.91 -10.07
C GLY A 118 -3.53 7.87 -11.57
N TYR A 119 -2.88 6.95 -12.27
CA TYR A 119 -3.07 6.73 -13.69
C TYR A 119 -3.99 5.55 -14.03
N SER A 120 -4.46 4.78 -13.05
CA SER A 120 -5.39 3.68 -13.27
C SER A 120 -6.77 4.18 -13.65
N SER A 121 -7.35 3.61 -14.71
CA SER A 121 -8.56 4.14 -15.33
C SER A 121 -9.75 3.17 -15.19
N PRO A 122 -10.82 3.56 -14.46
CA PRO A 122 -12.13 2.93 -14.62
C PRO A 122 -12.80 3.51 -15.86
N THR A 123 -13.39 2.67 -16.71
CA THR A 123 -14.15 3.17 -17.87
C THR A 123 -15.58 3.48 -17.50
N PHE A 124 -16.17 2.72 -16.58
CA PHE A 124 -17.56 2.88 -16.12
C PHE A 124 -17.66 2.84 -14.59
N TRP A 125 -18.70 3.49 -14.07
CA TRP A 125 -19.02 3.46 -12.63
C TRP A 125 -19.23 2.04 -12.08
N SER A 126 -19.71 1.11 -12.93
CA SER A 126 -19.88 -0.30 -12.55
C SER A 126 -18.58 -1.05 -12.27
N ASP A 127 -17.43 -0.50 -12.68
CA ASP A 127 -16.12 -1.13 -12.47
C ASP A 127 -15.47 -0.71 -11.14
N TRP A 128 -16.02 0.31 -10.51
CA TRP A 128 -15.49 0.78 -9.24
C TRP A 128 -15.54 -0.32 -8.19
N ILE A 129 -14.44 -0.47 -7.46
CA ILE A 129 -14.33 -1.47 -6.40
C ILE A 129 -15.14 -0.99 -5.20
N VAL A 130 -16.18 -1.73 -4.88
CA VAL A 130 -17.12 -1.46 -3.78
C VAL A 130 -17.09 -2.54 -2.68
N ASP A 131 -16.30 -3.58 -2.86
CA ASP A 131 -16.06 -4.63 -1.87
C ASP A 131 -14.65 -5.19 -1.98
N ILE A 132 -14.15 -5.74 -0.88
CA ILE A 132 -12.78 -6.23 -0.76
C ILE A 132 -12.53 -7.49 -1.59
N PRO A 133 -13.43 -8.49 -1.65
CA PRO A 133 -13.26 -9.67 -2.50
C PRO A 133 -13.15 -9.32 -3.99
N THR A 134 -13.98 -8.42 -4.49
CA THR A 134 -13.88 -7.93 -5.87
C THR A 134 -12.55 -7.25 -6.13
N GLY A 135 -12.10 -6.40 -5.21
CA GLY A 135 -10.78 -5.76 -5.29
C GLY A 135 -9.64 -6.77 -5.37
N ALA A 136 -9.65 -7.77 -4.49
CA ALA A 136 -8.66 -8.84 -4.52
C ALA A 136 -8.68 -9.62 -5.85
N GLN A 137 -9.85 -9.93 -6.38
CA GLN A 137 -9.98 -10.64 -7.67
C GLN A 137 -9.47 -9.79 -8.85
N VAL A 138 -9.75 -8.49 -8.87
CA VAL A 138 -9.23 -7.54 -9.86
C VAL A 138 -7.69 -7.54 -9.82
N PHE A 139 -7.10 -7.48 -8.63
CA PHE A 139 -5.66 -7.47 -8.48
C PHE A 139 -5.00 -8.79 -8.93
N ILE A 140 -5.58 -9.94 -8.60
CA ILE A 140 -5.11 -11.25 -9.10
C ILE A 140 -5.22 -11.34 -10.62
N THR A 141 -6.29 -10.81 -11.20
CA THR A 141 -6.45 -10.78 -12.66
C THR A 141 -5.36 -9.93 -13.32
N PHE A 142 -5.01 -8.78 -12.72
CA PHE A 142 -3.88 -7.95 -13.15
C PHE A 142 -2.56 -8.74 -13.11
N LEU A 143 -2.22 -9.40 -11.99
CA LEU A 143 -1.01 -10.18 -11.86
C LEU A 143 -0.94 -11.34 -12.86
N ASN A 144 -2.06 -12.03 -13.08
CA ASN A 144 -2.12 -13.12 -14.08
C ASN A 144 -1.87 -12.61 -15.50
N LYS A 145 -2.38 -11.44 -15.86
CA LYS A 145 -2.12 -10.83 -17.16
C LYS A 145 -0.66 -10.41 -17.32
N LEU A 146 -0.06 -9.83 -16.29
CA LEU A 146 1.38 -9.57 -16.28
C LEU A 146 2.19 -10.86 -16.40
N GLN A 147 1.82 -11.92 -15.70
CA GLN A 147 2.49 -13.22 -15.78
C GLN A 147 2.39 -13.83 -17.19
N MET A 148 1.27 -13.66 -17.87
CA MET A 148 1.13 -14.09 -19.27
C MET A 148 2.05 -13.31 -20.20
N LYS A 149 2.21 -12.01 -19.97
CA LYS A 149 3.03 -11.13 -20.80
C LYS A 149 4.52 -11.25 -20.47
N TYR A 150 4.84 -11.33 -19.17
CA TYR A 150 6.21 -11.35 -18.64
C TYR A 150 6.42 -12.54 -17.69
N PRO A 151 6.43 -13.78 -18.20
CA PRO A 151 6.50 -14.97 -17.35
C PRO A 151 7.80 -15.07 -16.54
N ALA A 152 8.88 -14.44 -16.98
CA ALA A 152 10.16 -14.41 -16.28
C ALA A 152 10.06 -13.68 -14.93
N TRP A 153 9.25 -12.62 -14.85
CA TRP A 153 9.11 -11.81 -13.63
C TRP A 153 8.52 -12.59 -12.47
N PHE A 154 7.75 -13.64 -12.74
CA PHE A 154 7.03 -14.43 -11.73
C PHE A 154 7.71 -15.75 -11.35
N LYS A 155 8.93 -16.00 -11.85
CA LYS A 155 9.75 -17.19 -11.50
C LYS A 155 10.53 -16.99 -10.18
N ARG A 156 10.30 -15.92 -9.46
CA ARG A 156 11.01 -15.47 -8.27
C ARG A 156 10.13 -15.45 -7.03
N GLU A 157 10.74 -15.18 -5.89
CA GLU A 157 10.00 -14.90 -4.66
C GLU A 157 9.25 -13.57 -4.78
N ILE A 158 7.98 -13.57 -4.37
CA ILE A 158 7.11 -12.41 -4.40
C ILE A 158 6.78 -12.01 -2.97
N TYR A 159 6.89 -10.73 -2.68
CA TYR A 159 6.40 -10.09 -1.48
C TYR A 159 5.35 -9.06 -1.87
N ILE A 160 4.28 -8.94 -1.08
CA ILE A 160 3.25 -7.91 -1.29
C ILE A 160 3.21 -7.05 -0.04
N GLY A 161 3.28 -5.74 -0.23
CA GLY A 161 3.24 -4.80 0.88
C GLY A 161 2.50 -3.53 0.53
N GLY A 162 2.33 -2.69 1.53
CA GLY A 162 1.70 -1.38 1.44
C GLY A 162 1.47 -0.78 2.81
N GLN A 163 0.94 0.45 2.81
CA GLN A 163 0.64 1.20 4.02
C GLN A 163 -0.83 1.61 4.05
N ASP A 164 -1.27 2.09 5.19
CA ASP A 164 -2.60 2.66 5.40
C ASP A 164 -3.73 1.77 4.86
N LEU A 165 -4.59 2.25 3.96
CA LEU A 165 -5.72 1.48 3.42
C LEU A 165 -5.33 0.27 2.57
N ALA A 166 -4.08 0.10 2.18
CA ALA A 166 -3.59 -1.16 1.62
C ALA A 166 -3.89 -2.37 2.52
N GLY A 167 -3.97 -2.13 3.84
CA GLY A 167 -4.37 -3.13 4.84
C GLY A 167 -5.76 -3.74 4.65
N LEU A 168 -6.66 -3.08 3.93
CA LEU A 168 -7.97 -3.64 3.57
C LEU A 168 -7.87 -4.74 2.50
N PHE A 169 -6.92 -4.61 1.57
CA PHE A 169 -6.86 -5.48 0.40
C PHE A 169 -5.76 -6.53 0.47
N ILE A 170 -4.60 -6.20 1.04
CA ILE A 170 -3.43 -7.12 1.05
C ILE A 170 -3.74 -8.47 1.70
N PRO A 171 -4.38 -8.56 2.89
CA PRO A 171 -4.74 -9.85 3.46
C PRO A 171 -5.67 -10.67 2.57
N ALA A 172 -6.68 -10.03 1.95
CA ALA A 172 -7.61 -10.69 1.05
C ALA A 172 -6.92 -11.18 -0.24
N ILE A 173 -6.01 -10.38 -0.81
CA ILE A 173 -5.19 -10.76 -1.97
C ILE A 173 -4.32 -11.97 -1.62
N ALA A 174 -3.64 -11.97 -0.48
CA ALA A 174 -2.79 -13.07 -0.04
C ALA A 174 -3.59 -14.35 0.21
N SER A 175 -4.76 -14.24 0.83
CA SER A 175 -5.68 -15.36 1.04
C SER A 175 -6.15 -15.97 -0.29
N LEU A 176 -6.45 -15.12 -1.29
CA LEU A 176 -6.86 -15.57 -2.62
C LEU A 176 -5.70 -16.23 -3.37
N ILE A 177 -4.47 -15.70 -3.26
CA ILE A 177 -3.25 -16.33 -3.81
C ILE A 177 -3.07 -17.72 -3.18
N HIS A 178 -3.17 -17.83 -1.86
CA HIS A 178 -3.05 -19.09 -1.16
C HIS A 178 -4.04 -20.14 -1.67
N LYS A 179 -5.30 -19.76 -1.77
CA LYS A 179 -6.38 -20.61 -2.31
C LYS A 179 -6.11 -21.04 -3.75
N ASN A 180 -5.69 -20.14 -4.61
CA ASN A 180 -5.39 -20.43 -6.02
C ASN A 180 -4.18 -21.36 -6.15
N ASN A 181 -3.10 -21.09 -5.42
CA ASN A 181 -1.89 -21.91 -5.40
C ASN A 181 -2.16 -23.34 -4.95
N GLY A 182 -3.13 -23.59 -4.06
CA GLY A 182 -3.54 -24.92 -3.62
C GLY A 182 -4.03 -25.83 -4.76
N ASN A 183 -4.41 -25.26 -5.90
CA ASN A 183 -4.87 -25.99 -7.09
C ASN A 183 -3.85 -25.95 -8.25
N LEU A 184 -2.68 -25.36 -8.05
CA LEU A 184 -1.67 -25.14 -9.07
C LEU A 184 -0.32 -25.67 -8.62
N THR A 185 0.54 -25.99 -9.58
CA THR A 185 1.94 -26.31 -9.31
C THR A 185 2.85 -25.13 -9.65
N PRO A 186 4.02 -25.00 -8.99
CA PRO A 186 5.01 -23.99 -9.32
C PRO A 186 5.32 -23.94 -10.82
N GLY A 187 5.25 -22.73 -11.40
CA GLY A 187 5.50 -22.50 -12.83
C GLY A 187 4.25 -22.54 -13.72
N GLN A 188 3.11 -23.01 -13.24
CA GLN A 188 1.83 -22.86 -13.95
C GLN A 188 1.37 -21.40 -13.94
N LEU A 189 0.67 -21.01 -15.01
CA LEU A 189 0.01 -19.71 -15.06
C LEU A 189 -0.99 -19.57 -13.91
N GLY A 190 -0.92 -18.44 -13.20
CA GLY A 190 -1.72 -18.18 -12.01
C GLY A 190 -1.06 -18.60 -10.70
N TYR A 191 -0.01 -19.43 -10.72
CA TYR A 191 0.81 -19.72 -9.53
C TYR A 191 1.70 -18.52 -9.21
N LEU A 192 1.58 -17.98 -8.00
CA LEU A 192 2.37 -16.86 -7.51
C LEU A 192 3.20 -17.32 -6.30
N ASN A 193 4.52 -17.26 -6.40
CA ASN A 193 5.43 -17.71 -5.33
C ASN A 193 5.48 -16.68 -4.19
N LEU A 194 4.31 -16.43 -3.55
CA LEU A 194 4.20 -15.52 -2.42
C LEU A 194 5.01 -16.04 -1.23
N LYS A 195 5.86 -15.21 -0.66
CA LYS A 195 6.73 -15.53 0.50
C LYS A 195 6.32 -14.79 1.76
N GLY A 196 5.82 -13.59 1.63
CA GLY A 196 5.42 -12.84 2.80
C GLY A 196 4.72 -11.53 2.48
N LEU A 197 4.19 -10.92 3.53
CA LEU A 197 3.52 -9.62 3.47
C LEU A 197 4.28 -8.59 4.29
N ILE A 198 4.15 -7.31 3.88
CA ILE A 198 4.69 -6.17 4.60
C ILE A 198 3.57 -5.15 4.78
N LEU A 199 3.16 -4.93 6.01
CA LEU A 199 2.04 -4.08 6.39
C LEU A 199 2.55 -2.93 7.26
N GLY A 200 2.60 -1.72 6.71
CA GLY A 200 3.09 -0.54 7.41
C GLY A 200 1.96 0.39 7.83
N ASP A 201 1.81 0.68 9.12
CA ASP A 201 0.75 1.56 9.59
C ASP A 201 -0.58 1.28 8.87
N THR A 202 -1.04 0.01 8.89
CA THR A 202 -2.12 -0.43 8.02
C THR A 202 -3.48 -0.39 8.69
N TRP A 203 -4.49 -0.07 7.88
CA TRP A 203 -5.90 -0.01 8.25
C TRP A 203 -6.55 -1.40 8.18
N VAL A 204 -6.03 -2.37 8.95
CA VAL A 204 -6.56 -3.75 8.96
C VAL A 204 -7.83 -3.84 9.80
N ASN A 205 -7.91 -3.09 10.90
CA ASN A 205 -9.07 -3.07 11.80
C ASN A 205 -9.38 -1.65 12.29
N ALA A 206 -10.17 -0.92 11.51
CA ALA A 206 -10.55 0.46 11.82
C ALA A 206 -11.19 0.62 13.21
N LEU A 207 -11.98 -0.35 13.67
CA LEU A 207 -12.64 -0.25 14.97
C LEU A 207 -11.61 -0.22 16.11
N GLN A 208 -10.54 -0.98 15.98
CA GLN A 208 -9.44 -0.96 16.93
C GLN A 208 -8.68 0.36 16.89
N ILE A 209 -8.45 0.89 15.68
CA ILE A 209 -7.72 2.16 15.48
C ILE A 209 -8.51 3.31 16.11
N VAL A 210 -9.78 3.47 15.77
CA VAL A 210 -10.64 4.54 16.27
C VAL A 210 -10.75 4.51 17.80
N ASN A 211 -10.83 3.32 18.40
CA ASN A 211 -10.96 3.15 19.87
C ASN A 211 -9.68 3.52 20.65
N THR A 212 -8.72 4.19 20.03
CA THR A 212 -7.45 4.56 20.68
C THR A 212 -7.07 6.02 20.55
N TYR A 213 -7.80 6.80 19.78
CA TYR A 213 -7.43 8.19 19.51
C TYR A 213 -7.45 9.05 20.78
N ASP A 214 -8.45 8.88 21.65
CA ASP A 214 -8.57 9.58 22.92
C ASP A 214 -7.37 9.30 23.84
N THR A 215 -7.02 8.01 23.93
CA THR A 215 -5.92 7.54 24.76
C THR A 215 -4.57 7.98 24.19
N PHE A 216 -4.40 7.90 22.87
CA PHE A 216 -3.16 8.34 22.22
C PHE A 216 -2.99 9.85 22.36
N ALA A 217 -4.02 10.66 22.06
CA ALA A 217 -3.97 12.11 22.19
C ALA A 217 -3.62 12.54 23.61
N TYR A 218 -4.26 11.93 24.62
CA TYR A 218 -3.99 12.22 26.02
C TYR A 218 -2.54 11.88 26.43
N ASN A 219 -2.04 10.70 26.04
CA ASN A 219 -0.69 10.24 26.37
C ASN A 219 0.39 11.06 25.66
N GLN A 220 0.10 11.64 24.50
CA GLN A 220 1.03 12.52 23.79
C GLN A 220 0.91 14.00 24.24
N GLY A 221 0.02 14.31 25.18
CA GLY A 221 -0.20 15.69 25.66
C GLY A 221 -0.92 16.59 24.67
N LEU A 222 -1.54 16.02 23.64
CA LEU A 222 -2.36 16.75 22.65
C LEU A 222 -3.75 17.09 23.19
N ALA A 223 -4.24 16.35 24.19
CA ALA A 223 -5.52 16.55 24.83
C ALA A 223 -5.38 16.50 26.35
N ASN A 224 -6.15 17.33 27.09
CA ASN A 224 -6.35 17.19 28.53
C ASN A 224 -7.43 16.14 28.83
N LEU A 225 -7.68 15.87 30.12
CA LEU A 225 -8.64 14.83 30.53
C LEU A 225 -10.09 15.12 30.06
N GLU A 226 -10.52 16.37 30.12
CA GLU A 226 -11.86 16.79 29.65
C GLU A 226 -11.99 16.58 28.14
N GLN A 227 -11.00 17.02 27.37
CA GLN A 227 -10.93 16.86 25.92
C GLN A 227 -10.88 15.37 25.51
N ARG A 228 -10.13 14.57 26.25
CA ARG A 228 -10.13 13.11 26.08
C ARG A 228 -11.53 12.52 26.22
N ASN A 229 -12.29 12.89 27.27
CA ASN A 229 -13.64 12.39 27.48
C ASN A 229 -14.60 12.79 26.33
N VAL A 230 -14.42 13.98 25.75
CA VAL A 230 -15.14 14.38 24.54
C VAL A 230 -14.77 13.47 23.37
N MET A 231 -13.47 13.20 23.15
CA MET A 231 -13.01 12.28 22.10
C MET A 231 -13.61 10.89 22.26
N THR A 232 -13.61 10.34 23.48
CA THR A 232 -14.26 9.04 23.79
C THR A 232 -15.75 9.02 23.35
N THR A 233 -16.45 10.15 23.49
CA THR A 233 -17.85 10.25 23.02
C THR A 233 -17.95 10.16 21.50
N TYR A 234 -17.06 10.83 20.76
CA TYR A 234 -16.98 10.71 19.31
C TYR A 234 -16.63 9.29 18.87
N GLU A 235 -15.63 8.67 19.50
CA GLU A 235 -15.22 7.29 19.22
C GLU A 235 -16.39 6.33 19.38
N ASN A 236 -17.11 6.39 20.50
CA ASN A 236 -18.27 5.55 20.74
C ASN A 236 -19.36 5.75 19.69
N TYR A 237 -19.53 6.97 19.19
CA TYR A 237 -20.50 7.26 18.12
C TYR A 237 -20.05 6.66 16.79
N VAL A 238 -18.76 6.73 16.45
CA VAL A 238 -18.20 6.05 15.26
C VAL A 238 -18.41 4.54 15.36
N LEU A 239 -17.97 3.93 16.47
CA LEU A 239 -18.04 2.49 16.71
C LEU A 239 -19.48 1.97 16.69
N GLY A 240 -20.41 2.69 17.28
CA GLY A 240 -21.83 2.34 17.32
C GLY A 240 -22.51 2.35 15.94
N ASN A 241 -21.98 3.12 14.98
CA ASN A 241 -22.54 3.23 13.64
C ASN A 241 -21.76 2.45 12.57
N ALA A 242 -20.56 2.01 12.85
CA ALA A 242 -19.63 1.44 11.88
C ALA A 242 -20.22 0.29 11.04
N THR A 243 -21.03 -0.58 11.64
CA THR A 243 -21.65 -1.72 10.95
C THR A 243 -23.01 -1.36 10.33
N SER A 244 -23.84 -0.58 11.05
CA SER A 244 -25.22 -0.29 10.65
C SER A 244 -25.33 0.86 9.66
N ASN A 245 -24.43 1.82 9.72
CA ASN A 245 -24.38 2.99 8.84
C ASN A 245 -22.92 3.48 8.66
N PRO A 246 -22.11 2.78 7.84
CA PRO A 246 -20.69 3.12 7.66
C PRO A 246 -20.44 4.55 7.18
N HIS A 247 -21.35 5.10 6.38
CA HIS A 247 -21.24 6.49 5.92
C HIS A 247 -21.36 7.48 7.09
N LEU A 248 -22.32 7.27 7.98
CA LEU A 248 -22.47 8.10 9.19
C LEU A 248 -21.27 7.94 10.13
N ALA A 249 -20.77 6.73 10.29
CA ALA A 249 -19.56 6.48 11.06
C ALA A 249 -18.34 7.19 10.46
N PHE A 250 -18.20 7.23 9.14
CA PHE A 250 -17.13 7.96 8.47
C PHE A 250 -17.23 9.49 8.69
N VAL A 251 -18.43 10.05 8.58
CA VAL A 251 -18.65 11.48 8.90
C VAL A 251 -18.33 11.77 10.36
N ALA A 252 -18.70 10.87 11.28
CA ALA A 252 -18.38 11.02 12.71
C ALA A 252 -16.86 10.94 12.96
N LEU A 253 -16.15 10.07 12.24
CA LEU A 253 -14.68 10.00 12.30
C LEU A 253 -14.05 11.32 11.82
N GLN A 254 -14.53 11.88 10.72
CA GLN A 254 -14.07 13.20 10.27
C GLN A 254 -14.31 14.30 11.30
N ASN A 255 -15.46 14.28 11.99
CA ASN A 255 -15.75 15.23 13.07
C ASN A 255 -14.84 15.03 14.28
N LEU A 256 -14.48 13.78 14.62
CA LEU A 256 -13.50 13.48 15.66
C LEU A 256 -12.13 14.08 15.30
N LEU A 257 -11.66 13.86 14.09
CA LEU A 257 -10.37 14.40 13.63
C LEU A 257 -10.40 15.94 13.60
N ALA A 258 -11.48 16.55 13.14
CA ALA A 258 -11.65 18.01 13.18
C ALA A 258 -11.67 18.55 14.62
N TYR A 259 -12.22 17.81 15.57
CA TYR A 259 -12.14 18.18 16.99
C TYR A 259 -10.70 18.13 17.50
N VAL A 260 -9.94 17.07 17.16
CA VAL A 260 -8.50 16.97 17.51
C VAL A 260 -7.73 18.16 16.94
N ASP A 261 -7.98 18.52 15.70
CA ASP A 261 -7.36 19.69 15.05
C ASP A 261 -7.68 21.01 15.78
N THR A 262 -8.89 21.12 16.30
CA THR A 262 -9.32 22.29 17.09
C THR A 262 -8.58 22.39 18.42
N ILE A 263 -8.33 21.28 19.11
CA ILE A 263 -7.73 21.28 20.46
C ILE A 263 -6.20 21.24 20.44
N ALA A 264 -5.61 20.58 19.46
CA ALA A 264 -4.15 20.45 19.34
C ALA A 264 -3.50 21.52 18.44
N GLY A 265 -4.32 22.32 17.72
CA GLY A 265 -3.89 23.19 16.62
C GLY A 265 -3.81 22.41 15.30
N PRO A 266 -3.53 23.07 14.16
CA PRO A 266 -3.45 22.42 12.86
C PRO A 266 -2.39 21.29 12.91
N LEU A 267 -2.92 20.06 12.97
CA LEU A 267 -2.13 18.86 13.19
C LEU A 267 -1.89 18.13 11.87
N ASN A 268 -0.63 17.78 11.58
CA ASN A 268 -0.36 16.81 10.55
C ASN A 268 -0.65 15.39 11.11
N PHE A 269 -1.82 14.83 10.80
CA PHE A 269 -2.25 13.54 11.36
C PHE A 269 -1.37 12.37 10.96
N ILE A 270 -0.63 12.45 9.84
CA ILE A 270 0.30 11.40 9.43
C ILE A 270 1.68 11.53 10.09
N ASN A 271 1.97 12.72 10.69
CA ASN A 271 3.14 12.95 11.54
C ASN A 271 2.85 14.09 12.53
N TYR A 272 2.27 13.78 13.68
CA TYR A 272 1.77 14.77 14.62
C TYR A 272 2.84 15.69 15.22
N ARG A 273 4.13 15.39 15.03
CA ARG A 273 5.24 16.26 15.45
C ARG A 273 5.56 17.37 14.45
N LEU A 274 4.99 17.30 13.25
CA LEU A 274 5.13 18.33 12.22
C LEU A 274 3.87 19.20 12.15
N TYR A 275 4.06 20.50 12.13
CA TYR A 275 2.95 21.48 11.98
C TYR A 275 2.77 21.92 10.51
N ASN A 276 3.64 21.49 9.62
CA ASN A 276 3.56 21.76 8.19
C ASN A 276 3.37 20.44 7.45
N ASP A 277 2.84 20.53 6.23
CA ASP A 277 2.78 19.38 5.33
C ASP A 277 4.17 18.79 5.09
N ASP A 278 4.22 17.48 4.96
CA ASP A 278 5.45 16.78 4.57
C ASP A 278 5.91 17.28 3.20
N ASN A 279 7.20 17.62 3.10
CA ASN A 279 7.78 18.02 1.81
C ASN A 279 8.02 16.78 0.94
N ILE A 280 6.97 16.36 0.23
CA ILE A 280 7.00 15.21 -0.69
C ILE A 280 7.55 15.55 -2.08
N GLY A 281 7.97 16.80 -2.32
CA GLY A 281 8.34 17.33 -3.62
C GLY A 281 7.12 17.70 -4.48
N ASN A 282 7.38 18.28 -5.64
CA ASN A 282 6.31 18.65 -6.58
C ASN A 282 5.99 17.50 -7.53
N LEU A 283 5.38 16.43 -7.00
CA LEU A 283 5.00 15.24 -7.77
C LEU A 283 4.06 15.58 -8.93
N ALA A 284 3.14 16.52 -8.73
CA ALA A 284 2.19 16.92 -9.77
C ALA A 284 2.89 17.56 -10.98
N ALA A 285 3.92 18.39 -10.76
CA ALA A 285 4.70 18.97 -11.83
C ALA A 285 5.47 17.91 -12.64
N PHE A 286 6.03 16.91 -11.96
CA PHE A 286 6.73 15.80 -12.60
C PHE A 286 5.76 14.87 -13.36
N LEU A 287 4.74 14.35 -12.68
CA LEU A 287 3.85 13.32 -13.22
C LEU A 287 2.89 13.86 -14.31
N ASN A 288 2.58 15.17 -14.31
CA ASN A 288 1.81 15.77 -15.40
C ASN A 288 2.66 16.36 -16.51
N ASN A 289 3.99 16.32 -16.42
CA ASN A 289 4.87 16.77 -17.47
C ASN A 289 4.77 15.84 -18.71
N PRO A 290 4.50 16.38 -19.92
CA PRO A 290 4.34 15.55 -21.12
C PRO A 290 5.55 14.68 -21.47
N VAL A 291 6.76 15.11 -21.10
CA VAL A 291 8.01 14.34 -21.33
C VAL A 291 8.01 13.08 -20.47
N TYR A 292 7.78 13.22 -19.15
CA TYR A 292 7.79 12.06 -18.24
C TYR A 292 6.58 11.14 -18.43
N LYS A 293 5.42 11.70 -18.81
CA LYS A 293 4.26 10.87 -19.18
C LYS A 293 4.57 9.98 -20.40
N LEU A 294 5.29 10.51 -21.39
CA LEU A 294 5.73 9.72 -22.54
C LEU A 294 6.68 8.60 -22.12
N GLU A 295 7.68 8.91 -21.28
CA GLU A 295 8.60 7.90 -20.72
C GLU A 295 7.88 6.83 -19.90
N LEU A 296 6.82 7.20 -19.17
CA LEU A 296 6.01 6.29 -18.36
C LEU A 296 4.91 5.56 -19.14
N ASN A 297 4.86 5.73 -20.46
CA ASN A 297 3.85 5.13 -21.33
C ASN A 297 2.40 5.53 -20.96
N VAL A 298 2.24 6.75 -20.42
CA VAL A 298 0.95 7.32 -20.03
C VAL A 298 0.44 8.24 -21.15
N PRO A 299 -0.83 8.09 -21.60
CA PRO A 299 -1.41 8.98 -22.59
C PRO A 299 -1.42 10.43 -22.12
N ARG A 300 -1.10 11.38 -23.03
CA ARG A 300 -1.03 12.81 -22.68
C ARG A 300 -2.31 13.38 -22.08
N ALA A 301 -3.46 12.84 -22.45
CA ALA A 301 -4.77 13.28 -21.97
C ALA A 301 -5.07 12.90 -20.51
N VAL A 302 -4.41 11.87 -19.97
CA VAL A 302 -4.60 11.44 -18.58
C VAL A 302 -3.92 12.45 -17.66
N THR A 303 -4.62 12.91 -16.63
CA THR A 303 -4.07 13.83 -15.61
C THR A 303 -3.87 13.05 -14.33
N TRP A 304 -2.67 13.10 -13.77
CA TRP A 304 -2.37 12.52 -12.48
C TRP A 304 -2.84 13.44 -11.35
N SER A 305 -3.41 12.85 -10.31
CA SER A 305 -3.67 13.52 -9.03
C SER A 305 -3.13 12.68 -7.87
N GLN A 306 -2.66 13.33 -6.83
CA GLN A 306 -2.14 12.68 -5.63
C GLN A 306 -3.21 11.82 -4.95
N VAL A 307 -4.42 12.36 -4.86
CA VAL A 307 -5.61 11.69 -4.29
C VAL A 307 -6.78 11.88 -5.25
N THR A 308 -7.51 10.80 -5.51
CA THR A 308 -8.74 10.83 -6.32
C THR A 308 -9.97 10.80 -5.39
N GLN A 309 -10.62 11.95 -5.21
CA GLN A 309 -11.74 12.13 -4.29
C GLN A 309 -12.91 11.18 -4.55
N SER A 310 -13.21 10.87 -5.79
CA SER A 310 -14.28 9.94 -6.14
C SER A 310 -13.99 8.50 -5.69
N VAL A 311 -12.73 8.07 -5.74
CA VAL A 311 -12.29 6.77 -5.18
C VAL A 311 -12.41 6.80 -3.67
N SER A 312 -11.91 7.87 -3.03
CA SER A 312 -12.03 8.07 -1.59
C SER A 312 -13.48 7.91 -1.12
N THR A 313 -14.42 8.57 -1.81
CA THR A 313 -15.85 8.51 -1.49
C THR A 313 -16.41 7.09 -1.64
N ASN A 314 -16.04 6.36 -2.68
CA ASN A 314 -16.51 4.99 -2.89
C ASN A 314 -15.98 3.99 -1.86
N LEU A 315 -14.77 4.22 -1.36
CA LEU A 315 -14.15 3.35 -0.35
C LEU A 315 -14.71 3.58 1.07
N THR A 316 -15.48 4.62 1.33
CA THR A 316 -15.96 4.96 2.69
C THR A 316 -16.71 3.81 3.36
N THR A 317 -17.46 3.02 2.61
CA THR A 317 -18.19 1.86 3.14
C THR A 317 -17.27 0.70 3.53
N LEU A 318 -16.05 0.66 3.01
CA LEU A 318 -15.06 -0.38 3.28
C LEU A 318 -14.20 -0.07 4.51
N TYR A 319 -14.12 1.19 4.94
CA TYR A 319 -13.24 1.64 6.02
C TYR A 319 -13.38 0.81 7.30
N PHE A 320 -14.59 0.39 7.64
CA PHE A 320 -14.90 -0.29 8.89
C PHE A 320 -14.96 -1.82 8.75
N ILE A 321 -14.59 -2.37 7.59
CA ILE A 321 -14.54 -3.82 7.37
C ILE A 321 -13.20 -4.35 7.89
N SER A 322 -13.24 -5.10 9.00
CA SER A 322 -12.03 -5.68 9.57
C SER A 322 -11.48 -6.82 8.71
N GLN A 323 -10.18 -6.82 8.48
CA GLN A 323 -9.42 -7.90 7.84
C GLN A 323 -8.62 -8.76 8.85
N ALA A 324 -8.80 -8.55 10.15
CA ALA A 324 -8.05 -9.25 11.19
C ALA A 324 -8.18 -10.77 11.11
N ALA A 325 -9.39 -11.30 10.86
CA ALA A 325 -9.61 -12.74 10.71
C ALA A 325 -8.93 -13.33 9.47
N VAL A 326 -8.93 -12.58 8.36
CA VAL A 326 -8.24 -12.97 7.12
C VAL A 326 -6.73 -12.93 7.34
N LEU A 327 -6.21 -11.89 7.97
CA LEU A 327 -4.79 -11.76 8.31
C LEU A 327 -4.32 -12.89 9.25
N SER A 328 -5.14 -13.27 10.24
CA SER A 328 -4.88 -14.41 11.13
C SER A 328 -4.71 -15.72 10.32
N THR A 329 -5.56 -15.96 9.34
CA THR A 329 -5.43 -17.13 8.44
C THR A 329 -4.16 -17.04 7.58
N VAL A 330 -3.80 -15.87 7.11
CA VAL A 330 -2.58 -15.65 6.31
C VAL A 330 -1.33 -15.91 7.15
N LEU A 331 -1.31 -15.48 8.40
CA LEU A 331 -0.21 -15.70 9.35
C LEU A 331 0.08 -17.18 9.61
N ASN A 332 -0.91 -18.07 9.48
CA ASN A 332 -0.67 -19.52 9.58
C ASN A 332 0.12 -20.09 8.39
N ASN A 333 0.25 -19.35 7.28
CA ASN A 333 0.82 -19.85 6.03
C ASN A 333 2.02 -19.03 5.50
N TYR A 334 2.11 -17.75 5.86
CA TYR A 334 3.10 -16.82 5.31
C TYR A 334 3.72 -15.97 6.40
N LYS A 335 4.99 -15.61 6.23
CA LYS A 335 5.59 -14.61 7.11
C LYS A 335 5.00 -13.22 6.83
N VAL A 336 4.71 -12.49 7.89
CA VAL A 336 4.15 -11.14 7.85
C VAL A 336 5.02 -10.23 8.69
N MET A 337 5.43 -9.10 8.13
CA MET A 337 5.96 -7.99 8.91
C MET A 337 4.88 -6.93 9.05
N ILE A 338 4.62 -6.51 10.28
CA ILE A 338 3.83 -5.33 10.60
C ILE A 338 4.80 -4.30 11.18
N PHE A 339 4.84 -3.10 10.62
CA PHE A 339 5.58 -2.01 11.22
C PHE A 339 4.67 -0.85 11.56
N SER A 340 5.01 -0.13 12.62
CA SER A 340 4.28 1.04 13.09
C SER A 340 5.22 2.21 13.28
N SER A 341 4.82 3.37 12.79
CA SER A 341 5.54 4.63 12.93
C SER A 341 5.14 5.32 14.23
N GLN A 342 6.12 5.81 14.98
CA GLN A 342 5.89 6.40 16.31
C GLN A 342 5.00 7.63 16.26
N ASP A 343 5.18 8.46 15.26
CA ASP A 343 4.59 9.80 15.19
C ASP A 343 3.33 9.87 14.32
N ASN A 344 2.78 8.72 13.92
CA ASN A 344 1.52 8.62 13.18
C ASN A 344 0.33 8.70 14.15
N PHE A 345 -0.55 9.71 13.98
CA PHE A 345 -1.77 9.83 14.77
C PHE A 345 -2.90 8.95 14.21
N LEU A 346 -3.05 8.92 12.88
CA LEU A 346 -4.17 8.21 12.24
C LEU A 346 -4.14 6.70 12.50
N ILE A 347 -2.94 6.11 12.42
CA ILE A 347 -2.74 4.68 12.70
C ILE A 347 -1.66 4.59 13.78
N ASN A 348 -2.09 4.95 14.99
CA ASN A 348 -1.15 5.16 16.09
C ASN A 348 -0.59 3.84 16.65
N PRO A 349 0.59 3.88 17.28
CA PRO A 349 1.26 2.69 17.80
C PRO A 349 0.45 1.88 18.82
N ILE A 350 -0.44 2.52 19.59
CA ILE A 350 -1.30 1.83 20.55
C ILE A 350 -2.28 0.94 19.80
N ALA A 351 -2.91 1.47 18.74
CA ALA A 351 -3.84 0.74 17.90
C ALA A 351 -3.20 -0.49 17.27
N VAL A 352 -2.02 -0.32 16.66
CA VAL A 352 -1.31 -1.41 15.97
C VAL A 352 -0.91 -2.52 16.96
N GLN A 353 -0.42 -2.17 18.15
CA GLN A 353 -0.08 -3.17 19.17
C GLN A 353 -1.32 -3.93 19.68
N GLN A 354 -2.43 -3.23 19.91
CA GLN A 354 -3.69 -3.86 20.32
C GLN A 354 -4.27 -4.74 19.19
N GLU A 355 -4.15 -4.31 17.93
CA GLU A 355 -4.55 -5.12 16.79
C GLU A 355 -3.77 -6.45 16.75
N ILE A 356 -2.45 -6.39 16.87
CA ILE A 356 -1.59 -7.59 16.89
C ILE A 356 -1.99 -8.55 18.01
N SER A 357 -2.22 -8.01 19.22
CA SER A 357 -2.63 -8.83 20.38
C SER A 357 -4.01 -9.48 20.23
N ASN A 358 -4.85 -8.93 19.35
CA ASN A 358 -6.19 -9.47 19.06
C ASN A 358 -6.22 -10.42 17.85
N LEU A 359 -5.10 -10.66 17.17
CA LEU A 359 -5.03 -11.63 16.08
C LEU A 359 -5.11 -13.05 16.65
N ASN A 360 -5.95 -13.86 16.06
CA ASN A 360 -6.13 -15.27 16.46
C ASN A 360 -5.50 -16.22 15.43
N TRP A 361 -4.24 -16.57 15.63
CA TRP A 361 -3.47 -17.45 14.76
C TRP A 361 -2.61 -18.41 15.58
N GLU A 362 -2.11 -19.49 14.96
CA GLU A 362 -1.45 -20.60 15.66
C GLU A 362 -0.19 -20.19 16.44
N GLY A 363 0.57 -19.20 15.95
CA GLY A 363 1.83 -18.74 16.56
C GLY A 363 1.66 -17.60 17.57
N ILE A 364 0.45 -17.19 17.96
CA ILE A 364 0.24 -16.01 18.82
C ILE A 364 0.94 -16.13 20.18
N SER A 365 0.83 -17.27 20.85
CA SER A 365 1.46 -17.49 22.17
C SER A 365 2.99 -17.42 22.11
N ASP A 366 3.58 -17.94 21.04
CA ASP A 366 5.03 -17.85 20.81
C ASP A 366 5.45 -16.40 20.58
N PHE A 367 4.65 -15.65 19.82
CA PHE A 367 4.90 -14.24 19.55
C PHE A 367 4.77 -13.38 20.82
N GLU A 368 3.73 -13.57 21.62
CA GLU A 368 3.53 -12.84 22.89
C GLU A 368 4.65 -13.09 23.90
N SER A 369 5.16 -14.33 23.95
CA SER A 369 6.30 -14.68 24.82
C SER A 369 7.66 -14.25 24.27
N ALA A 370 7.74 -13.89 22.99
CA ALA A 370 8.99 -13.47 22.35
C ALA A 370 9.49 -12.15 22.93
N ARG A 371 10.81 -12.08 23.15
CA ARG A 371 11.44 -10.86 23.68
C ARG A 371 11.37 -9.72 22.67
N ARG A 372 10.83 -8.59 23.11
CA ARG A 372 11.01 -7.30 22.41
C ARG A 372 12.40 -6.74 22.65
N SER A 373 13.12 -6.40 21.59
CA SER A 373 14.49 -5.91 21.65
C SER A 373 14.65 -4.59 20.89
N ALA A 374 15.73 -3.86 21.17
CA ALA A 374 16.07 -2.68 20.39
C ALA A 374 16.45 -3.09 18.95
N TYR A 375 15.94 -2.34 17.99
CA TYR A 375 16.32 -2.42 16.60
C TYR A 375 17.33 -1.32 16.30
N THR A 376 18.52 -1.71 15.81
CA THR A 376 19.63 -0.79 15.59
C THR A 376 20.06 -0.76 14.13
N VAL A 377 20.36 0.46 13.64
CA VAL A 377 20.97 0.70 12.33
C VAL A 377 22.20 1.57 12.53
N SER A 378 23.35 1.12 12.01
CA SER A 378 24.63 1.83 12.16
C SER A 378 24.97 2.21 13.62
N GLY A 379 24.62 1.32 14.57
CA GLY A 379 24.88 1.51 16.00
C GLY A 379 23.91 2.42 16.77
N ASN A 380 22.90 2.99 16.08
CA ASN A 380 21.87 3.81 16.70
C ASN A 380 20.58 3.01 16.89
N ILE A 381 19.90 3.18 18.02
CA ILE A 381 18.55 2.63 18.22
C ILE A 381 17.59 3.45 17.35
N VAL A 382 16.95 2.78 16.40
CA VAL A 382 15.98 3.37 15.47
C VAL A 382 14.58 2.80 15.66
N GLY A 383 14.42 1.83 16.54
CA GLY A 383 13.15 1.20 16.81
C GLY A 383 13.23 0.07 17.81
N TYR A 384 12.15 -0.70 17.84
CA TYR A 384 12.04 -1.92 18.62
C TYR A 384 11.44 -3.01 17.75
N VAL A 385 11.89 -4.24 17.93
CA VAL A 385 11.40 -5.40 17.21
C VAL A 385 10.98 -6.51 18.17
N GLN A 386 9.89 -7.18 17.81
CA GLN A 386 9.44 -8.43 18.40
C GLN A 386 9.11 -9.38 17.25
N ALA A 387 9.73 -10.55 17.24
CA ALA A 387 9.57 -11.50 16.14
C ALA A 387 9.53 -12.93 16.68
N SER A 388 8.57 -13.70 16.21
CA SER A 388 8.45 -15.12 16.46
C SER A 388 7.56 -15.77 15.40
N SER A 389 7.85 -17.03 15.07
CA SER A 389 7.10 -17.78 14.05
C SER A 389 6.97 -16.97 12.76
N ASN A 390 5.76 -16.72 12.30
CA ASN A 390 5.49 -16.00 11.06
C ASN A 390 5.28 -14.48 11.23
N LEU A 391 5.28 -13.95 12.46
CA LEU A 391 5.04 -12.52 12.70
C LEU A 391 6.31 -11.80 13.13
N THR A 392 6.61 -10.70 12.46
CA THR A 392 7.62 -9.71 12.87
C THR A 392 6.92 -8.37 13.05
N PHE A 393 6.95 -7.83 14.27
CA PHE A 393 6.48 -6.48 14.55
C PHE A 393 7.67 -5.54 14.75
N VAL A 394 7.66 -4.40 14.08
CA VAL A 394 8.69 -3.37 14.19
C VAL A 394 8.04 -2.02 14.51
N GLN A 395 8.41 -1.44 15.66
CA GLN A 395 8.09 -0.06 15.97
C GLN A 395 9.24 0.83 15.50
N ILE A 396 9.00 1.74 14.57
CA ILE A 396 10.00 2.70 14.10
C ILE A 396 9.83 4.02 14.87
N LEU A 397 10.96 4.58 15.34
CA LEU A 397 10.98 5.82 16.12
C LEU A 397 11.17 7.04 15.23
N ASN A 398 10.68 8.20 15.70
CA ASN A 398 10.90 9.51 15.11
C ASN A 398 10.47 9.61 13.64
N THR A 399 9.37 8.99 13.27
CA THR A 399 8.80 9.05 11.92
C THR A 399 7.29 8.93 11.96
N GLY A 400 6.64 9.57 11.01
CA GLY A 400 5.22 9.39 10.71
C GLY A 400 4.99 8.37 9.61
N LEU A 401 3.81 8.38 8.99
CA LEU A 401 3.37 7.45 7.96
C LEU A 401 4.36 7.35 6.80
N ILE A 402 4.89 8.48 6.31
CA ILE A 402 5.87 8.51 5.21
C ILE A 402 7.26 8.25 5.78
N VAL A 403 7.54 6.98 6.09
CA VAL A 403 8.74 6.57 6.86
C VAL A 403 10.06 6.90 6.15
N GLY A 404 10.10 6.82 4.83
CA GLY A 404 11.29 7.09 4.04
C GLY A 404 11.65 8.56 3.89
N LEU A 405 10.71 9.46 4.15
CA LEU A 405 10.91 10.91 3.99
C LEU A 405 11.92 11.45 5.01
N THR A 406 11.81 11.03 6.25
CA THR A 406 12.66 11.49 7.36
C THR A 406 13.89 10.63 7.58
N GLN A 407 13.84 9.34 7.32
CA GLN A 407 14.85 8.35 7.70
C GLN A 407 15.00 7.23 6.64
N ALA A 408 15.24 7.55 5.38
CA ALA A 408 15.21 6.60 4.25
C ALA A 408 16.08 5.33 4.43
N LEU A 409 17.16 5.38 5.24
CA LEU A 409 18.01 4.22 5.51
C LEU A 409 17.32 3.17 6.40
N ASN A 410 16.59 3.60 7.44
CA ASN A 410 16.00 2.71 8.42
C ASN A 410 14.91 1.80 7.86
N PRO A 411 13.91 2.31 7.09
CA PRO A 411 12.94 1.45 6.45
C PRO A 411 13.56 0.51 5.41
N ARG A 412 14.58 0.93 4.65
CA ARG A 412 15.29 0.04 3.74
C ARG A 412 15.96 -1.11 4.48
N ASP A 413 16.68 -0.84 5.57
CA ASP A 413 17.32 -1.86 6.39
C ASP A 413 16.28 -2.83 6.97
N MET A 414 15.17 -2.30 7.51
CA MET A 414 14.06 -3.10 8.03
C MET A 414 13.49 -4.06 6.98
N ILE A 415 13.16 -3.56 5.80
CA ILE A 415 12.63 -4.36 4.68
C ILE A 415 13.63 -5.44 4.29
N TYR A 416 14.93 -5.12 4.23
CA TYR A 416 15.96 -6.09 3.86
C TYR A 416 16.12 -7.19 4.91
N ARG A 417 16.09 -6.84 6.19
CA ARG A 417 16.14 -7.86 7.24
C ARG A 417 15.00 -8.84 7.14
N PHE A 418 13.81 -8.35 6.90
CA PHE A 418 12.62 -9.19 6.72
C PHE A 418 12.68 -10.03 5.44
N VAL A 419 12.93 -9.42 4.29
CA VAL A 419 12.92 -10.11 2.99
C VAL A 419 14.03 -11.15 2.92
N PHE A 420 15.25 -10.80 3.37
CA PHE A 420 16.43 -11.67 3.28
C PHE A 420 16.73 -12.47 4.57
N ASN A 421 15.78 -12.53 5.52
CA ASN A 421 15.89 -13.27 6.79
C ASN A 421 17.16 -12.92 7.56
N GLN A 422 17.50 -11.63 7.66
CA GLN A 422 18.66 -11.15 8.41
C GLN A 422 18.30 -10.93 9.89
N GLY A 423 19.28 -11.05 10.80
CA GLY A 423 19.08 -10.79 12.21
C GLY A 423 18.74 -9.32 12.50
N TRP A 424 18.07 -9.07 13.62
CA TRP A 424 17.64 -7.74 14.05
C TRP A 424 18.62 -7.02 15.00
N ASN A 425 19.72 -7.69 15.36
CA ASN A 425 20.77 -7.16 16.27
C ASN A 425 21.87 -6.47 15.49
#